data_c5cc6f6e8e349c2feebfb439f3861508
#
_entry.id   c5cc6f6e8e349c2feebfb439f3861508
#
_cell.length_a   1.000
_cell.length_b   1.000
_cell.length_c   1.000
_cell.angle_alpha   90.00
_cell.angle_beta   90.00
_cell.angle_gamma   90.00
#
_symmetry.space_group_name_H-M   'P 1'
#
loop_
_entity.id
_entity.type
_entity.pdbx_description
1 polymer ?
#
loop_
_entity_poly.entity_id
_entity_poly.type
_entity_poly.pdbx_seq_one_letter_code
_entity_poly.pdbx_strand_id
1 'polypeptide(L)'
;MADNSTILEKLDGLVARFEEISTLITDPAVIADQKRYVKLTKEYKELDDLMKARKEYMQLLGNIEEARNILANESDADMREMAKEEMDSSQERLPVLEEEIKLMLVPADPQDSKNAILEIRGGTGGDEAAIFAGDLFRMYAKYCETKGWKMEVSSANEGAAGGFKEIICSVTGDNVYGTLKYESGVHRVQRVPATETQGRVHTCLLYTSD
;
A
#
# COMPACT_ATOMS: atom_id res chain seq x y z
N MET A 1 8.24 26.13 9.77
CA MET A 1 8.36 26.96 8.55
C MET A 1 9.44 26.47 7.58
N ALA A 2 10.52 25.83 8.01
CA ALA A 2 11.54 25.28 7.08
C ALA A 2 11.09 24.03 6.30
N ASP A 3 10.08 23.29 6.81
CA ASP A 3 9.63 22.02 6.22
C ASP A 3 8.67 22.23 5.02
N ASN A 4 7.86 23.29 5.06
CA ASN A 4 6.85 23.58 4.03
C ASN A 4 7.47 23.98 2.69
N SER A 5 8.57 24.76 2.69
CA SER A 5 9.27 25.13 1.45
C SER A 5 9.87 23.89 0.77
N THR A 6 10.37 22.95 1.55
CA THR A 6 11.01 21.73 1.05
C THR A 6 10.00 20.76 0.40
N ILE A 7 8.77 20.67 0.92
CA ILE A 7 7.71 19.83 0.32
C ILE A 7 7.24 20.43 -1.01
N LEU A 8 6.96 21.73 -1.03
CA LEU A 8 6.55 22.42 -2.27
C LEU A 8 7.61 22.36 -3.36
N GLU A 9 8.87 22.59 -3.03
CA GLU A 9 9.99 22.49 -3.98
C GLU A 9 10.09 21.10 -4.62
N LYS A 10 9.89 20.03 -3.83
CA LYS A 10 9.87 18.66 -4.34
C LYS A 10 8.68 18.42 -5.28
N LEU A 11 7.50 18.90 -4.89
CA LEU A 11 6.29 18.76 -5.70
C LEU A 11 6.38 19.57 -6.99
N ASP A 12 6.94 20.79 -6.94
CA ASP A 12 7.16 21.66 -8.10
C ASP A 12 8.13 21.03 -9.10
N GLY A 13 9.15 20.33 -8.62
CA GLY A 13 10.05 19.55 -9.46
C GLY A 13 9.37 18.44 -10.26
N LEU A 14 8.22 17.95 -9.81
CA LEU A 14 7.46 16.88 -10.50
C LEU A 14 6.43 17.42 -11.51
N VAL A 15 6.09 18.71 -11.45
CA VAL A 15 5.07 19.31 -12.35
C VAL A 15 5.49 19.17 -13.82
N ALA A 16 6.73 19.52 -14.15
CA ALA A 16 7.24 19.44 -15.53
C ALA A 16 7.18 18.00 -16.07
N ARG A 17 7.48 17.01 -15.21
CA ARG A 17 7.40 15.60 -15.57
C ARG A 17 5.96 15.13 -15.78
N PHE A 18 5.03 15.61 -14.95
CA PHE A 18 3.60 15.34 -15.11
C PHE A 18 3.06 15.88 -16.43
N GLU A 19 3.40 17.11 -16.79
CA GLU A 19 3.01 17.74 -18.05
C GLU A 19 3.59 17.00 -19.28
N GLU A 20 4.87 16.61 -19.20
CA GLU A 20 5.50 15.79 -20.23
C GLU A 20 4.76 14.48 -20.46
N ILE A 21 4.50 13.72 -19.39
CA ILE A 21 3.80 12.42 -19.48
C ILE A 21 2.37 12.62 -19.95
N SER A 22 1.67 13.64 -19.47
CA SER A 22 0.32 13.99 -19.90
C SER A 22 0.23 14.19 -21.41
N THR A 23 1.26 14.78 -22.00
CA THR A 23 1.37 14.93 -23.45
C THR A 23 1.73 13.62 -24.16
N LEU A 24 2.68 12.85 -23.60
CA LEU A 24 3.15 11.60 -24.20
C LEU A 24 2.08 10.50 -24.26
N ILE A 25 1.21 10.39 -23.25
CA ILE A 25 0.14 9.38 -23.25
C ILE A 25 -0.92 9.61 -24.32
N THR A 26 -0.99 10.80 -24.90
CA THR A 26 -1.90 11.14 -26.00
C THR A 26 -1.25 10.98 -27.37
N ASP A 27 0.06 10.72 -27.44
CA ASP A 27 0.80 10.53 -28.70
C ASP A 27 0.45 9.18 -29.33
N PRO A 28 -0.02 9.16 -30.61
CA PRO A 28 -0.32 7.93 -31.33
C PRO A 28 0.86 6.95 -31.41
N ALA A 29 2.10 7.44 -31.47
CA ALA A 29 3.29 6.60 -31.50
C ALA A 29 3.52 5.88 -30.16
N VAL A 30 3.19 6.51 -29.05
CA VAL A 30 3.26 5.92 -27.71
C VAL A 30 2.12 4.92 -27.51
N ILE A 31 0.92 5.23 -27.96
CA ILE A 31 -0.25 4.34 -27.86
C ILE A 31 -0.02 3.05 -28.66
N ALA A 32 0.69 3.11 -29.80
CA ALA A 32 1.05 1.93 -30.58
C ALA A 32 2.05 0.99 -29.87
N ASP A 33 2.89 1.52 -28.96
CA ASP A 33 3.79 0.73 -28.11
C ASP A 33 3.13 0.44 -26.75
N GLN A 34 2.42 -0.68 -26.68
CA GLN A 34 1.66 -1.09 -25.50
C GLN A 34 2.52 -1.15 -24.22
N LYS A 35 3.78 -1.58 -24.29
CA LYS A 35 4.66 -1.68 -23.11
C LYS A 35 5.01 -0.29 -22.58
N ARG A 36 5.34 0.62 -23.49
CA ARG A 36 5.67 2.02 -23.15
C ARG A 36 4.42 2.74 -22.64
N TYR A 37 3.28 2.54 -23.29
CA TYR A 37 2.00 3.12 -22.87
C TYR A 37 1.60 2.73 -21.45
N VAL A 38 1.65 1.43 -21.12
CA VAL A 38 1.33 0.93 -19.76
C VAL A 38 2.26 1.52 -18.71
N LYS A 39 3.57 1.62 -19.02
CA LYS A 39 4.53 2.22 -18.09
C LYS A 39 4.23 3.70 -17.83
N LEU A 40 4.00 4.48 -18.90
CA LEU A 40 3.69 5.90 -18.78
C LEU A 40 2.34 6.15 -18.09
N THR A 41 1.34 5.31 -18.32
CA THR A 41 0.03 5.43 -17.67
C THR A 41 0.12 5.16 -16.17
N LYS A 42 0.96 4.21 -15.73
CA LYS A 42 1.22 3.99 -14.29
C LYS A 42 1.90 5.20 -13.66
N GLU A 43 2.96 5.70 -14.29
CA GLU A 43 3.69 6.90 -13.83
C GLU A 43 2.76 8.13 -13.81
N TYR A 44 1.89 8.27 -14.82
CA TYR A 44 0.88 9.33 -14.86
C TYR A 44 -0.05 9.28 -13.65
N LYS A 45 -0.58 8.09 -13.32
CA LYS A 45 -1.49 7.92 -12.18
C LYS A 45 -0.83 8.30 -10.85
N GLU A 46 0.42 7.85 -10.64
CA GLU A 46 1.18 8.18 -9.43
C GLU A 46 1.41 9.69 -9.31
N LEU A 47 1.78 10.35 -10.41
CA LEU A 47 1.98 11.80 -10.44
C LEU A 47 0.67 12.59 -10.33
N ASP A 48 -0.44 12.09 -10.89
CA ASP A 48 -1.76 12.73 -10.80
C ASP A 48 -2.24 12.84 -9.35
N ASP A 49 -2.04 11.78 -8.57
CA ASP A 49 -2.38 11.79 -7.15
C ASP A 49 -1.50 12.78 -6.36
N LEU A 50 -0.20 12.88 -6.69
CA LEU A 50 0.69 13.90 -6.14
C LEU A 50 0.29 15.32 -6.55
N MET A 51 -0.16 15.54 -7.78
CA MET A 51 -0.63 16.85 -8.25
C MET A 51 -1.94 17.28 -7.56
N LYS A 52 -2.84 16.32 -7.29
CA LYS A 52 -4.05 16.59 -6.48
C LYS A 52 -3.67 17.01 -5.05
N ALA A 53 -2.78 16.25 -4.42
CA ALA A 53 -2.29 16.57 -3.07
C ALA A 53 -1.57 17.94 -3.03
N ARG A 54 -0.77 18.27 -4.05
CA ARG A 54 -0.15 19.59 -4.20
C ARG A 54 -1.19 20.71 -4.27
N LYS A 55 -2.23 20.50 -5.08
CA LYS A 55 -3.31 21.50 -5.22
C LYS A 55 -4.02 21.74 -3.88
N GLU A 56 -4.38 20.66 -3.16
CA GLU A 56 -4.98 20.74 -1.83
C GLU A 56 -4.05 21.47 -0.85
N TYR A 57 -2.76 21.12 -0.86
CA TYR A 57 -1.75 21.73 0.02
C TYR A 57 -1.63 23.23 -0.21
N MET A 58 -1.55 23.67 -1.47
CA MET A 58 -1.49 25.10 -1.81
C MET A 58 -2.78 25.83 -1.41
N GLN A 59 -3.93 25.17 -1.55
CA GLN A 59 -5.20 25.75 -1.14
C GLN A 59 -5.27 25.94 0.38
N LEU A 60 -4.85 24.97 1.17
CA LEU A 60 -4.81 25.09 2.64
C LEU A 60 -3.88 26.20 3.10
N LEU A 61 -2.71 26.34 2.49
CA LEU A 61 -1.79 27.45 2.77
C LEU A 61 -2.41 28.80 2.42
N GLY A 62 -3.08 28.88 1.28
CA GLY A 62 -3.81 30.08 0.85
C GLY A 62 -4.94 30.46 1.81
N ASN A 63 -5.77 29.49 2.20
CA ASN A 63 -6.85 29.67 3.17
C ASN A 63 -6.33 30.20 4.52
N ILE A 64 -5.22 29.63 5.02
CA ILE A 64 -4.59 30.07 6.27
C ILE A 64 -4.11 31.52 6.16
N GLU A 65 -3.50 31.88 5.04
CA GLU A 65 -3.00 33.27 4.81
C GLU A 65 -4.15 34.25 4.67
N GLU A 66 -5.19 33.92 3.92
CA GLU A 66 -6.39 34.75 3.74
C GLU A 66 -7.13 34.94 5.07
N ALA A 67 -7.35 33.85 5.83
CA ALA A 67 -7.97 33.90 7.15
C ALA A 67 -7.17 34.80 8.12
N ARG A 68 -5.84 34.74 8.10
CA ARG A 68 -4.99 35.64 8.90
C ARG A 68 -5.17 37.10 8.50
N ASN A 69 -5.27 37.38 7.21
CA ASN A 69 -5.48 38.72 6.71
C ASN A 69 -6.85 39.29 7.13
N ILE A 70 -7.90 38.46 7.06
CA ILE A 70 -9.25 38.83 7.55
C ILE A 70 -9.21 39.10 9.06
N LEU A 71 -8.63 38.21 9.83
CA LEU A 71 -8.51 38.40 11.29
C LEU A 71 -7.71 39.63 11.71
N ALA A 72 -6.77 40.09 10.86
CA ALA A 72 -5.94 41.26 11.13
C ALA A 72 -6.63 42.59 10.74
N ASN A 73 -7.43 42.59 9.66
CA ASN A 73 -7.91 43.82 9.05
C ASN A 73 -9.43 44.02 9.12
N GLU A 74 -10.19 42.95 9.33
CA GLU A 74 -11.66 42.99 9.36
C GLU A 74 -12.17 43.29 10.77
N SER A 75 -13.18 44.14 10.91
CA SER A 75 -13.82 44.50 12.16
C SER A 75 -15.18 43.82 12.40
N ASP A 76 -15.75 43.23 11.35
CA ASP A 76 -16.99 42.45 11.42
C ASP A 76 -16.78 41.17 12.22
N ALA A 77 -17.62 40.96 13.26
CA ALA A 77 -17.48 39.81 14.16
C ALA A 77 -17.80 38.48 13.46
N ASP A 78 -18.80 38.45 12.60
CA ASP A 78 -19.23 37.23 11.89
C ASP A 78 -18.14 36.80 10.87
N MET A 79 -17.59 37.78 10.13
CA MET A 79 -16.49 37.51 9.20
C MET A 79 -15.24 36.98 9.92
N ARG A 80 -14.93 37.50 11.10
CA ARG A 80 -13.78 37.05 11.91
C ARG A 80 -14.01 35.64 12.47
N GLU A 81 -15.23 35.32 12.88
CA GLU A 81 -15.57 33.96 13.35
C GLU A 81 -15.42 32.94 12.24
N MET A 82 -15.98 33.20 11.05
CA MET A 82 -15.81 32.34 9.87
C MET A 82 -14.34 32.16 9.48
N ALA A 83 -13.55 33.24 9.45
CA ALA A 83 -12.12 33.16 9.15
C ALA A 83 -11.35 32.33 10.18
N LYS A 84 -11.74 32.38 11.46
CA LYS A 84 -11.14 31.57 12.51
C LYS A 84 -11.45 30.08 12.31
N GLU A 85 -12.69 29.72 12.04
CA GLU A 85 -13.10 28.34 11.77
C GLU A 85 -12.37 27.77 10.55
N GLU A 86 -12.27 28.52 9.46
CA GLU A 86 -11.53 28.11 8.26
C GLU A 86 -10.03 27.92 8.55
N MET A 87 -9.45 28.84 9.33
CA MET A 87 -8.04 28.73 9.73
C MET A 87 -7.79 27.49 10.59
N ASP A 88 -8.64 27.24 11.58
CA ASP A 88 -8.50 26.11 12.49
C ASP A 88 -8.65 24.78 11.71
N SER A 89 -9.65 24.66 10.84
CA SER A 89 -9.86 23.50 9.98
C SER A 89 -8.65 23.25 9.04
N SER A 90 -8.17 24.31 8.39
CA SER A 90 -7.00 24.20 7.50
C SER A 90 -5.72 23.82 8.25
N GLN A 91 -5.54 24.32 9.47
CA GLN A 91 -4.39 23.99 10.32
C GLN A 91 -4.42 22.56 10.85
N GLU A 92 -5.60 21.97 11.08
CA GLU A 92 -5.74 20.56 11.45
C GLU A 92 -5.46 19.63 10.26
N ARG A 93 -5.92 19.98 9.07
CA ARG A 93 -5.74 19.15 7.86
C ARG A 93 -4.31 19.18 7.33
N LEU A 94 -3.62 20.32 7.46
CA LEU A 94 -2.30 20.55 6.88
C LEU A 94 -1.26 19.48 7.29
N PRO A 95 -1.03 19.19 8.59
CA PRO A 95 -0.03 18.19 9.00
C PRO A 95 -0.39 16.77 8.54
N VAL A 96 -1.66 16.44 8.45
CA VAL A 96 -2.11 15.14 7.94
C VAL A 96 -1.76 15.00 6.46
N LEU A 97 -2.05 16.05 5.68
CA LEU A 97 -1.72 16.07 4.25
C LEU A 97 -0.21 16.05 4.01
N GLU A 98 0.59 16.70 4.86
CA GLU A 98 2.05 16.64 4.79
C GLU A 98 2.59 15.22 4.97
N GLU A 99 2.05 14.45 5.89
CA GLU A 99 2.43 13.05 6.07
C GLU A 99 1.97 12.17 4.89
N GLU A 100 0.76 12.40 4.37
CA GLU A 100 0.27 11.74 3.16
C GLU A 100 1.21 12.01 1.96
N ILE A 101 1.60 13.26 1.74
CA ILE A 101 2.54 13.64 0.67
C ILE A 101 3.92 13.01 0.87
N LYS A 102 4.44 12.99 2.08
CA LYS A 102 5.73 12.33 2.38
C LYS A 102 5.69 10.85 2.00
N LEU A 103 4.60 10.15 2.31
CA LEU A 103 4.41 8.75 1.92
C LEU A 103 4.32 8.58 0.40
N MET A 104 3.59 9.46 -0.30
CA MET A 104 3.47 9.44 -1.76
C MET A 104 4.81 9.73 -2.48
N LEU A 105 5.71 10.50 -1.84
CA LEU A 105 7.03 10.83 -2.38
C LEU A 105 8.07 9.70 -2.19
N VAL A 106 7.74 8.65 -1.44
CA VAL A 106 8.61 7.47 -1.34
C VAL A 106 8.59 6.74 -2.68
N PRO A 107 9.75 6.53 -3.34
CA PRO A 107 9.78 5.83 -4.61
C PRO A 107 9.20 4.42 -4.47
N ALA A 108 8.24 4.08 -5.33
CA ALA A 108 7.74 2.72 -5.42
C ALA A 108 8.84 1.76 -5.90
N ASP A 109 8.97 0.62 -5.27
CA ASP A 109 9.88 -0.43 -5.73
C ASP A 109 9.35 -0.98 -7.08
N PRO A 110 10.17 -0.98 -8.15
CA PRO A 110 9.76 -1.55 -9.44
C PRO A 110 9.32 -3.02 -9.36
N GLN A 111 9.76 -3.73 -8.33
CA GLN A 111 9.38 -5.12 -8.09
C GLN A 111 7.94 -5.25 -7.55
N ASP A 112 7.43 -4.24 -6.86
CA ASP A 112 6.13 -4.29 -6.17
C ASP A 112 4.97 -4.67 -7.10
N SER A 113 5.04 -4.27 -8.36
CA SER A 113 4.01 -4.59 -9.37
C SER A 113 4.09 -6.01 -9.93
N LYS A 114 5.05 -6.83 -9.50
CA LYS A 114 5.19 -8.21 -9.96
C LYS A 114 4.20 -9.15 -9.27
N ASN A 115 3.98 -10.30 -9.90
CA ASN A 115 3.33 -11.44 -9.29
C ASN A 115 4.27 -12.08 -8.26
N ALA A 116 3.73 -12.83 -7.31
CA ALA A 116 4.49 -13.54 -6.31
C ALA A 116 4.28 -15.05 -6.40
N ILE A 117 5.29 -15.81 -5.95
CA ILE A 117 5.17 -17.23 -5.67
C ILE A 117 5.20 -17.38 -4.16
N LEU A 118 4.08 -17.83 -3.59
CA LEU A 118 3.93 -18.08 -2.17
C LEU A 118 4.23 -19.57 -1.88
N GLU A 119 5.28 -19.83 -1.13
CA GLU A 119 5.62 -21.15 -0.62
C GLU A 119 5.35 -21.22 0.89
N ILE A 120 4.62 -22.21 1.33
CA ILE A 120 4.35 -22.46 2.75
C ILE A 120 4.88 -23.86 3.07
N ARG A 121 5.82 -23.94 4.02
CA ARG A 121 6.49 -25.19 4.39
C ARG A 121 6.46 -25.41 5.91
N GLY A 122 6.12 -26.63 6.34
CA GLY A 122 6.21 -27.03 7.75
C GLY A 122 7.65 -26.97 8.27
N GLY A 123 7.92 -26.14 9.29
CA GLY A 123 9.28 -25.94 9.82
C GLY A 123 9.73 -27.05 10.77
N THR A 124 8.90 -27.43 11.72
CA THR A 124 9.24 -28.43 12.77
C THR A 124 8.84 -29.84 12.39
N GLY A 125 8.16 -30.03 11.27
CA GLY A 125 7.61 -31.32 10.85
C GLY A 125 6.40 -31.79 11.70
N GLY A 126 5.90 -32.98 11.37
CA GLY A 126 4.75 -33.58 12.05
C GLY A 126 3.38 -33.11 11.54
N ASP A 127 2.33 -33.79 12.02
CA ASP A 127 0.97 -33.61 11.53
C ASP A 127 0.40 -32.23 11.86
N GLU A 128 0.70 -31.68 13.04
CA GLU A 128 0.21 -30.36 13.44
C GLU A 128 0.81 -29.24 12.59
N ALA A 129 2.08 -29.35 12.20
CA ALA A 129 2.70 -28.39 11.28
C ALA A 129 2.03 -28.44 9.89
N ALA A 130 1.68 -29.64 9.40
CA ALA A 130 0.98 -29.79 8.14
C ALA A 130 -0.46 -29.20 8.20
N ILE A 131 -1.18 -29.42 9.30
CA ILE A 131 -2.51 -28.84 9.53
C ILE A 131 -2.41 -27.31 9.57
N PHE A 132 -1.42 -26.76 10.28
CA PHE A 132 -1.21 -25.31 10.36
C PHE A 132 -0.84 -24.70 9.00
N ALA A 133 -0.06 -25.40 8.17
CA ALA A 133 0.20 -24.95 6.79
C ALA A 133 -1.08 -24.86 5.97
N GLY A 134 -2.03 -25.79 6.17
CA GLY A 134 -3.37 -25.74 5.59
C GLY A 134 -4.18 -24.56 6.09
N ASP A 135 -4.07 -24.18 7.37
CA ASP A 135 -4.71 -23.00 7.94
C ASP A 135 -4.18 -21.71 7.32
N LEU A 136 -2.85 -21.56 7.21
CA LEU A 136 -2.21 -20.41 6.56
C LEU A 136 -2.58 -20.32 5.07
N PHE A 137 -2.55 -21.44 4.36
CA PHE A 137 -3.01 -21.45 2.97
C PHE A 137 -4.44 -20.93 2.83
N ARG A 138 -5.38 -21.37 3.67
CA ARG A 138 -6.76 -20.87 3.66
C ARG A 138 -6.84 -19.38 3.98
N MET A 139 -6.01 -18.90 4.93
CA MET A 139 -5.93 -17.48 5.27
C MET A 139 -5.49 -16.65 4.05
N TYR A 140 -4.39 -17.05 3.39
CA TYR A 140 -3.90 -16.34 2.21
C TYR A 140 -4.86 -16.44 1.02
N ALA A 141 -5.48 -17.59 0.79
CA ALA A 141 -6.49 -17.75 -0.25
C ALA A 141 -7.65 -16.78 -0.03
N LYS A 142 -8.14 -16.66 1.21
CA LYS A 142 -9.22 -15.73 1.56
C LYS A 142 -8.79 -14.26 1.42
N TYR A 143 -7.56 -13.95 1.78
CA TYR A 143 -7.00 -12.61 1.58
C TYR A 143 -6.89 -12.26 0.09
N CYS A 144 -6.40 -13.19 -0.74
CA CYS A 144 -6.34 -13.00 -2.19
C CYS A 144 -7.75 -12.73 -2.78
N GLU A 145 -8.78 -13.47 -2.37
CA GLU A 145 -10.16 -13.20 -2.78
C GLU A 145 -10.60 -11.78 -2.43
N THR A 146 -10.30 -11.32 -1.21
CA THR A 146 -10.66 -9.97 -0.74
C THR A 146 -9.98 -8.88 -1.57
N LYS A 147 -8.73 -9.14 -2.04
CA LYS A 147 -7.97 -8.22 -2.89
C LYS A 147 -8.31 -8.35 -4.38
N GLY A 148 -9.13 -9.33 -4.77
CA GLY A 148 -9.42 -9.63 -6.19
C GLY A 148 -8.23 -10.24 -6.92
N TRP A 149 -7.29 -10.85 -6.19
CA TRP A 149 -6.14 -11.55 -6.77
C TRP A 149 -6.50 -12.99 -7.11
N LYS A 150 -5.84 -13.52 -8.14
CA LYS A 150 -5.97 -14.92 -8.53
C LYS A 150 -4.85 -15.73 -7.89
N MET A 151 -5.20 -16.76 -7.12
CA MET A 151 -4.27 -17.70 -6.51
C MET A 151 -4.43 -19.08 -7.15
N GLU A 152 -3.35 -19.65 -7.64
CA GLU A 152 -3.29 -20.96 -8.28
C GLU A 152 -2.25 -21.85 -7.59
N VAL A 153 -2.64 -23.05 -7.21
CA VAL A 153 -1.71 -24.03 -6.63
C VAL A 153 -0.83 -24.61 -7.73
N SER A 154 0.47 -24.39 -7.64
CA SER A 154 1.47 -24.91 -8.57
C SER A 154 1.97 -26.29 -8.16
N SER A 155 2.14 -26.53 -6.86
CA SER A 155 2.55 -27.81 -6.28
C SER A 155 2.00 -27.96 -4.86
N ALA A 156 1.64 -29.17 -4.47
CA ALA A 156 1.19 -29.47 -3.12
C ALA A 156 1.70 -30.85 -2.68
N ASN A 157 2.26 -30.91 -1.48
CA ASN A 157 2.63 -32.15 -0.80
C ASN A 157 1.78 -32.27 0.45
N GLU A 158 0.80 -33.16 0.42
CA GLU A 158 -0.19 -33.32 1.49
C GLU A 158 0.41 -33.96 2.75
N GLY A 159 -0.10 -33.55 3.92
CA GLY A 159 0.19 -34.18 5.20
C GLY A 159 -0.65 -35.44 5.43
N ALA A 160 -0.13 -36.41 6.19
CA ALA A 160 -0.82 -37.67 6.48
C ALA A 160 -2.13 -37.44 7.29
N ALA A 161 -2.16 -36.45 8.18
CA ALA A 161 -3.32 -36.08 8.99
C ALA A 161 -4.15 -34.90 8.38
N GLY A 162 -3.93 -34.60 7.11
CA GLY A 162 -4.48 -33.43 6.43
C GLY A 162 -3.53 -32.22 6.42
N GLY A 163 -3.93 -31.15 5.70
CA GLY A 163 -3.07 -30.00 5.46
C GLY A 163 -1.93 -30.31 4.51
N PHE A 164 -0.84 -29.55 4.59
CA PHE A 164 0.27 -29.63 3.64
C PHE A 164 1.63 -29.68 4.35
N LYS A 165 2.51 -30.60 3.94
CA LYS A 165 3.93 -30.53 4.30
C LYS A 165 4.61 -29.35 3.63
N GLU A 166 4.19 -29.10 2.38
CA GLU A 166 4.61 -28.00 1.54
C GLU A 166 3.50 -27.67 0.54
N ILE A 167 3.25 -26.41 0.31
CA ILE A 167 2.35 -25.95 -0.75
C ILE A 167 2.95 -24.73 -1.42
N ILE A 168 2.97 -24.72 -2.75
CA ILE A 168 3.50 -23.65 -3.58
C ILE A 168 2.35 -23.10 -4.44
N CYS A 169 2.14 -21.79 -4.38
CA CYS A 169 1.08 -21.11 -5.08
C CYS A 169 1.63 -19.95 -5.90
N SER A 170 1.10 -19.75 -7.11
CA SER A 170 1.29 -18.54 -7.89
C SER A 170 0.16 -17.56 -7.58
N VAL A 171 0.50 -16.34 -7.20
CA VAL A 171 -0.46 -15.27 -6.93
C VAL A 171 -0.29 -14.17 -7.96
N THR A 172 -1.37 -13.85 -8.68
CA THR A 172 -1.39 -12.87 -9.77
C THR A 172 -2.43 -11.78 -9.51
N GLY A 173 -2.07 -10.54 -9.78
CA GLY A 173 -2.93 -9.37 -9.54
C GLY A 173 -2.14 -8.08 -9.50
N ASP A 174 -2.76 -7.02 -9.03
CA ASP A 174 -2.11 -5.71 -8.88
C ASP A 174 -1.38 -5.62 -7.55
N ASN A 175 -0.10 -5.19 -7.58
CA ASN A 175 0.77 -4.98 -6.42
C ASN A 175 0.87 -6.19 -5.46
N VAL A 176 0.90 -7.39 -6.04
CA VAL A 176 0.94 -8.65 -5.27
C VAL A 176 2.25 -8.77 -4.50
N TYR A 177 3.39 -8.68 -5.20
CA TYR A 177 4.71 -8.78 -4.60
C TYR A 177 4.94 -7.68 -3.56
N GLY A 178 4.57 -6.43 -3.88
CA GLY A 178 4.71 -5.30 -2.97
C GLY A 178 3.98 -5.47 -1.63
N THR A 179 2.91 -6.27 -1.64
CA THR A 179 2.16 -6.59 -0.42
C THR A 179 2.71 -7.83 0.29
N LEU A 180 2.96 -8.92 -0.46
CA LEU A 180 3.32 -10.21 0.13
C LEU A 180 4.79 -10.33 0.53
N LYS A 181 5.70 -9.50 -0.02
CA LYS A 181 7.14 -9.53 0.31
C LYS A 181 7.44 -9.39 1.82
N TYR A 182 6.53 -8.80 2.58
CA TYR A 182 6.67 -8.65 4.04
C TYR A 182 6.19 -9.88 4.82
N GLU A 183 5.52 -10.82 4.16
CA GLU A 183 5.07 -12.09 4.75
C GLU A 183 6.14 -13.18 4.70
N SER A 184 7.25 -12.94 3.99
CA SER A 184 8.41 -13.85 3.95
C SER A 184 9.05 -13.96 5.32
N GLY A 185 9.05 -15.16 5.90
CA GLY A 185 9.60 -15.37 7.22
C GLY A 185 9.03 -16.58 7.96
N VAL A 186 8.98 -16.49 9.28
CA VAL A 186 8.55 -17.57 10.17
C VAL A 186 7.23 -17.23 10.83
N HIS A 187 6.22 -18.06 10.58
CA HIS A 187 4.95 -18.01 11.30
C HIS A 187 4.97 -18.96 12.48
N ARG A 188 4.55 -18.47 13.64
CA ARG A 188 4.46 -19.28 14.87
C ARG A 188 3.02 -19.32 15.38
N VAL A 189 2.54 -20.52 15.68
CA VAL A 189 1.29 -20.72 16.40
C VAL A 189 1.56 -21.42 17.73
N GLN A 190 0.82 -20.99 18.76
CA GLN A 190 0.78 -21.65 20.06
C GLN A 190 -0.69 -21.97 20.35
N ARG A 191 -1.03 -23.24 20.25
CA ARG A 191 -2.38 -23.75 20.50
C ARG A 191 -2.34 -25.19 21.00
N VAL A 192 -3.46 -25.67 21.52
CA VAL A 192 -3.66 -27.09 21.72
C VAL A 192 -3.85 -27.72 20.35
N PRO A 193 -2.96 -28.61 19.88
CA PRO A 193 -3.09 -29.22 18.56
C PRO A 193 -4.38 -30.04 18.44
N ALA A 194 -4.93 -30.11 17.22
CA ALA A 194 -6.06 -30.99 16.93
C ALA A 194 -5.73 -32.47 17.16
N THR A 195 -4.46 -32.81 17.14
CA THR A 195 -3.89 -34.17 17.37
C THR A 195 -3.57 -34.45 18.85
N GLU A 196 -3.70 -33.47 19.75
CA GLU A 196 -3.35 -33.60 21.18
C GLU A 196 -4.55 -34.04 22.00
N THR A 197 -4.43 -35.14 22.73
CA THR A 197 -5.52 -35.72 23.54
C THR A 197 -5.50 -35.26 24.99
N GLN A 198 -4.38 -34.69 25.50
CA GLN A 198 -4.20 -34.28 26.90
C GLN A 198 -4.33 -32.79 27.14
N GLY A 199 -4.71 -32.01 26.12
CA GLY A 199 -4.93 -30.57 26.23
C GLY A 199 -3.63 -29.75 26.39
N ARG A 200 -2.46 -30.28 26.05
CA ARG A 200 -1.18 -29.57 26.14
C ARG A 200 -1.01 -28.59 24.98
N VAL A 201 -0.54 -27.39 25.27
CA VAL A 201 -0.20 -26.38 24.28
C VAL A 201 1.14 -26.71 23.64
N HIS A 202 1.16 -26.78 22.31
CA HIS A 202 2.39 -26.95 21.52
C HIS A 202 2.69 -25.67 20.70
N THR A 203 3.95 -25.49 20.35
CA THR A 203 4.41 -24.45 19.45
C THR A 203 4.75 -25.05 18.11
N CYS A 204 4.11 -24.58 17.03
CA CYS A 204 4.46 -24.93 15.65
C CYS A 204 5.08 -23.75 14.94
N LEU A 205 6.06 -24.03 14.08
CA LEU A 205 6.73 -23.07 13.20
C LEU A 205 6.49 -23.46 11.75
N LEU A 206 6.26 -22.45 10.92
CA LEU A 206 6.19 -22.57 9.46
C LEU A 206 7.10 -21.54 8.83
N TYR A 207 7.57 -21.84 7.64
CA TYR A 207 8.35 -20.92 6.80
C TYR A 207 7.49 -20.52 5.60
N THR A 208 7.50 -19.23 5.28
CA THR A 208 6.96 -18.68 4.04
C THR A 208 8.09 -18.03 3.27
N SER A 209 8.12 -18.22 1.97
CA SER A 209 9.02 -17.55 1.03
C SER A 209 8.22 -17.03 -0.15
N ASP A 210 8.69 -15.97 -0.73
CA ASP A 210 8.18 -15.25 -1.91
C ASP A 210 9.09 -15.49 -3.13
#